data_8ae17a5074970093f67cc75090130a53
#
_entry.id   8ae17a5074970093f67cc75090130a53
#
_cell.length_a   1.000
_cell.length_b   1.000
_cell.length_c   1.000
_cell.angle_alpha   90.00
_cell.angle_beta   90.00
_cell.angle_gamma   90.00
#
_symmetry.space_group_name_H-M   'P 1'
#
loop_
_entity.id
_entity.type
_entity.pdbx_description
1 polymer ?
#
loop_
_entity_poly.entity_id
_entity_poly.type
_entity_poly.pdbx_seq_one_letter_code
_entity_poly.pdbx_strand_id
1 'polypeptide(L)'
;MSLTSIIRPFFVRRTNRLERYATQAEEVQRQVLARLVGRAENTLWGKEHHYADISNYEQFAEKVPISTYEELKGYIDRMRHGESDILWPGTVKWYAKSSGTTNDKSKFIPVSRDGLHDTHYAGGTDCVSLYLRNNPKSRLFDGRALILGGSHAPNYNLPHSLVGDLSAILIENINPLVNVVRTPPKRVALLSDFEEKRDRIAEIASKQNVTNLSGVPSWMMAVLNRTLEITGKSSIDQVWPNLEVFFHGGVAFTPYREQYRQLIKSEGMHYMETYNASEGFFGLQDDPSDVAMMLMIDYGVFFEFIPLEEVDRKDAVAVPLWGVEKGRNYAIVISTTCGLWRYQIGDTVKFTSTNPYKFVISGRTKSFINAFGEELIVDNAEKGLAEACQKTGAVVSEYTAAPVFMDAEGRCRHQWVIEFEKAPQDLKTFATLLDEALQRINSDYEAKRYKSLTLQALEIIPARRNLFNDWLKSRGKLGGQHKVPRLANNRDIIDQVLALNTNEG
;
A
#
# COMPACT_ATOMS: atom_id res chain seq x y z
N MET A 1 36.35 4.61 13.66
CA MET A 1 35.54 3.38 13.55
C MET A 1 34.13 3.80 13.19
N SER A 2 33.52 3.22 12.17
CA SER A 2 32.15 3.57 11.73
C SER A 2 31.15 3.09 12.77
N LEU A 3 30.09 3.88 13.06
CA LEU A 3 28.99 3.47 13.95
C LEU A 3 28.31 2.22 13.40
N THR A 4 28.13 2.17 12.09
CA THR A 4 27.55 1.01 11.39
C THR A 4 28.36 -0.26 11.66
N SER A 5 29.72 -0.20 11.68
CA SER A 5 30.56 -1.35 11.94
C SER A 5 30.39 -1.91 13.35
N ILE A 6 30.06 -1.04 14.33
CA ILE A 6 29.89 -1.46 15.74
C ILE A 6 28.51 -2.16 15.92
N ILE A 7 27.46 -1.61 15.34
CA ILE A 7 26.10 -2.10 15.59
C ILE A 7 25.64 -3.18 14.60
N ARG A 8 26.28 -3.27 13.42
CA ARG A 8 25.97 -4.25 12.37
C ARG A 8 25.85 -5.71 12.87
N PRO A 9 26.77 -6.25 13.72
CA PRO A 9 26.67 -7.64 14.17
C PRO A 9 25.33 -7.96 14.86
N PHE A 10 24.75 -7.00 15.58
CA PHE A 10 23.44 -7.18 16.25
C PHE A 10 22.32 -7.31 15.24
N PHE A 11 22.31 -6.45 14.19
CA PHE A 11 21.33 -6.52 13.13
C PHE A 11 21.47 -7.77 12.28
N VAL A 12 22.70 -8.11 11.87
CA VAL A 12 22.95 -9.29 11.04
C VAL A 12 22.57 -10.58 11.78
N ARG A 13 22.91 -10.70 13.08
CA ARG A 13 22.51 -11.86 13.88
C ARG A 13 20.99 -12.07 13.92
N ARG A 14 20.21 -11.00 13.86
CA ARG A 14 18.75 -11.06 13.85
C ARG A 14 18.23 -11.81 12.62
N THR A 15 18.94 -11.75 11.48
CA THR A 15 18.52 -12.44 10.24
C THR A 15 18.65 -13.95 10.31
N ASN A 16 19.39 -14.53 11.29
CA ASN A 16 19.54 -16.00 11.40
C ASN A 16 18.20 -16.72 11.61
N ARG A 17 17.21 -16.07 12.24
CA ARG A 17 15.90 -16.65 12.41
C ARG A 17 15.16 -16.88 11.08
N LEU A 18 15.49 -16.11 10.03
CA LEU A 18 14.88 -16.23 8.72
C LEU A 18 15.23 -17.54 8.01
N GLU A 19 16.27 -18.25 8.46
CA GLU A 19 16.61 -19.59 7.96
C GLU A 19 15.47 -20.58 8.21
N ARG A 20 14.69 -20.38 9.29
CA ARG A 20 13.51 -21.18 9.60
C ARG A 20 12.37 -21.01 8.57
N TYR A 21 12.34 -19.92 7.83
CA TYR A 21 11.31 -19.66 6.83
C TYR A 21 11.37 -20.66 5.66
N ALA A 22 12.56 -21.19 5.36
CA ALA A 22 12.73 -22.21 4.33
C ALA A 22 12.35 -23.61 4.81
N THR A 23 12.56 -23.93 6.10
CA THR A 23 12.47 -25.31 6.59
C THR A 23 11.31 -25.56 7.55
N GLN A 24 10.74 -24.53 8.17
CA GLN A 24 9.76 -24.65 9.24
C GLN A 24 8.58 -23.66 9.08
N ALA A 25 8.26 -23.26 7.85
CA ALA A 25 7.26 -22.22 7.60
C ALA A 25 5.87 -22.60 8.15
N GLU A 26 5.43 -23.83 7.95
CA GLU A 26 4.17 -24.34 8.50
C GLU A 26 4.16 -24.30 10.02
N GLU A 27 5.20 -24.80 10.66
CA GLU A 27 5.30 -24.80 12.13
C GLU A 27 5.28 -23.37 12.69
N VAL A 28 6.01 -22.44 12.06
CA VAL A 28 6.02 -21.03 12.45
C VAL A 28 4.60 -20.43 12.36
N GLN A 29 3.89 -20.67 11.25
CA GLN A 29 2.53 -20.15 11.07
C GLN A 29 1.51 -20.81 12.00
N ARG A 30 1.62 -22.10 12.30
CA ARG A 30 0.81 -22.77 13.31
C ARG A 30 1.02 -22.18 14.71
N GLN A 31 2.27 -21.88 15.08
CA GLN A 31 2.60 -21.19 16.34
C GLN A 31 2.04 -19.78 16.38
N VAL A 32 2.09 -19.02 15.26
CA VAL A 32 1.48 -17.71 15.16
C VAL A 32 -0.03 -17.80 15.37
N LEU A 33 -0.72 -18.71 14.70
CA LEU A 33 -2.17 -18.92 14.87
C LEU A 33 -2.54 -19.26 16.30
N ALA A 34 -1.86 -20.23 16.91
CA ALA A 34 -2.11 -20.62 18.30
C ALA A 34 -1.93 -19.44 19.27
N ARG A 35 -0.89 -18.61 19.06
CA ARG A 35 -0.66 -17.40 19.85
C ARG A 35 -1.78 -16.38 19.67
N LEU A 36 -2.24 -16.13 18.44
CA LEU A 36 -3.31 -15.18 18.14
C LEU A 36 -4.63 -15.61 18.80
N VAL A 37 -5.04 -16.85 18.59
CA VAL A 37 -6.27 -17.45 19.16
C VAL A 37 -6.21 -17.41 20.69
N GLY A 38 -5.13 -17.90 21.30
CA GLY A 38 -4.99 -17.91 22.77
C GLY A 38 -4.96 -16.51 23.41
N ARG A 39 -4.36 -15.51 22.70
CA ARG A 39 -4.37 -14.13 23.19
C ARG A 39 -5.78 -13.51 23.14
N ALA A 40 -6.56 -13.83 22.13
CA ALA A 40 -7.89 -13.24 21.91
C ALA A 40 -9.04 -14.07 22.51
N GLU A 41 -8.78 -15.20 23.16
CA GLU A 41 -9.78 -16.11 23.72
C GLU A 41 -10.85 -15.40 24.58
N ASN A 42 -10.43 -14.44 25.39
CA ASN A 42 -11.30 -13.73 26.30
C ASN A 42 -11.95 -12.46 25.72
N THR A 43 -11.65 -12.10 24.47
CA THR A 43 -12.30 -10.99 23.77
C THR A 43 -13.76 -11.32 23.44
N LEU A 44 -14.54 -10.30 23.07
CA LEU A 44 -15.90 -10.52 22.58
C LEU A 44 -15.91 -11.46 21.37
N TRP A 45 -15.08 -11.15 20.36
CA TRP A 45 -14.95 -11.96 19.15
C TRP A 45 -14.52 -13.39 19.45
N GLY A 46 -13.53 -13.57 20.34
CA GLY A 46 -13.05 -14.90 20.73
C GLY A 46 -14.11 -15.74 21.42
N LYS A 47 -14.96 -15.15 22.24
CA LYS A 47 -16.10 -15.83 22.89
C LYS A 47 -17.20 -16.18 21.89
N GLU A 48 -17.55 -15.26 20.97
CA GLU A 48 -18.56 -15.49 19.93
C GLU A 48 -18.14 -16.60 18.96
N HIS A 49 -16.83 -16.76 18.71
CA HIS A 49 -16.29 -17.78 17.81
C HIS A 49 -15.63 -18.96 18.54
N HIS A 50 -15.90 -19.12 19.86
CA HIS A 50 -15.47 -20.27 20.67
C HIS A 50 -13.96 -20.54 20.59
N TYR A 51 -13.12 -19.52 20.77
CA TYR A 51 -11.66 -19.63 20.65
C TYR A 51 -11.05 -20.62 21.67
N ALA A 52 -11.66 -20.78 22.85
CA ALA A 52 -11.25 -21.77 23.83
C ALA A 52 -11.26 -23.22 23.30
N ASP A 53 -12.07 -23.50 22.30
CA ASP A 53 -12.23 -24.83 21.69
C ASP A 53 -11.40 -25.00 20.39
N ILE A 54 -10.54 -24.03 20.06
CA ILE A 54 -9.71 -24.06 18.84
C ILE A 54 -8.30 -24.50 19.19
N SER A 55 -7.90 -25.68 18.71
CA SER A 55 -6.57 -26.25 18.93
C SER A 55 -5.74 -26.40 17.64
N ASN A 56 -6.35 -26.25 16.46
CA ASN A 56 -5.71 -26.40 15.16
C ASN A 56 -6.34 -25.49 14.09
N TYR A 57 -5.72 -25.46 12.91
CA TYR A 57 -6.18 -24.65 11.79
C TYR A 57 -7.57 -25.03 11.28
N GLU A 58 -7.85 -26.31 11.22
CA GLU A 58 -9.11 -26.83 10.67
C GLU A 58 -10.30 -26.36 11.51
N GLN A 59 -10.19 -26.43 12.83
CA GLN A 59 -11.19 -25.89 13.76
C GLN A 59 -11.29 -24.35 13.68
N PHE A 60 -10.17 -23.66 13.48
CA PHE A 60 -10.17 -22.22 13.28
C PHE A 60 -10.92 -21.84 12.00
N ALA A 61 -10.64 -22.51 10.90
CA ALA A 61 -11.27 -22.25 9.60
C ALA A 61 -12.78 -22.56 9.60
N GLU A 62 -13.20 -23.56 10.39
CA GLU A 62 -14.61 -23.93 10.54
C GLU A 62 -15.40 -22.92 11.38
N LYS A 63 -14.82 -22.44 12.51
CA LYS A 63 -15.52 -21.60 13.48
C LYS A 63 -15.46 -20.12 13.16
N VAL A 64 -14.43 -19.66 12.47
CA VAL A 64 -14.20 -18.23 12.19
C VAL A 64 -14.49 -17.94 10.73
N PRO A 65 -15.46 -17.09 10.41
CA PRO A 65 -15.76 -16.74 9.03
C PRO A 65 -14.66 -15.88 8.39
N ILE A 66 -14.50 -15.98 7.07
CA ILE A 66 -13.75 -14.99 6.30
C ILE A 66 -14.50 -13.67 6.36
N SER A 67 -13.81 -12.59 6.63
CA SER A 67 -14.43 -11.28 6.88
C SER A 67 -13.88 -10.19 5.94
N THR A 68 -14.73 -9.21 5.70
CA THR A 68 -14.42 -7.92 5.08
C THR A 68 -14.43 -6.81 6.13
N TYR A 69 -14.07 -5.58 5.72
CA TYR A 69 -14.16 -4.44 6.64
C TYR A 69 -15.58 -4.18 7.13
N GLU A 70 -16.59 -4.34 6.26
CA GLU A 70 -17.99 -4.07 6.61
C GLU A 70 -18.49 -5.00 7.73
N GLU A 71 -18.03 -6.25 7.74
CA GLU A 71 -18.39 -7.23 8.77
C GLU A 71 -17.69 -6.94 10.11
N LEU A 72 -16.46 -6.43 10.07
CA LEU A 72 -15.72 -6.07 11.29
C LEU A 72 -16.01 -4.64 11.78
N LYS A 73 -16.62 -3.79 10.96
CA LYS A 73 -16.85 -2.37 11.22
C LYS A 73 -17.55 -2.10 12.55
N GLY A 74 -18.62 -2.84 12.85
CA GLY A 74 -19.36 -2.69 14.10
C GLY A 74 -18.50 -2.92 15.35
N TYR A 75 -17.61 -3.91 15.31
CA TYR A 75 -16.65 -4.19 16.39
C TYR A 75 -15.57 -3.09 16.46
N ILE A 76 -15.05 -2.66 15.31
CA ILE A 76 -14.06 -1.58 15.24
C ILE A 76 -14.62 -0.28 15.78
N ASP A 77 -15.87 0.05 15.47
CA ASP A 77 -16.54 1.25 15.99
C ASP A 77 -16.69 1.21 17.53
N ARG A 78 -17.01 0.06 18.11
CA ARG A 78 -17.02 -0.13 19.59
C ARG A 78 -15.64 0.09 20.19
N MET A 79 -14.58 -0.48 19.56
CA MET A 79 -13.19 -0.25 19.97
C MET A 79 -12.82 1.23 19.92
N ARG A 80 -13.25 1.95 18.86
CA ARG A 80 -13.01 3.40 18.72
C ARG A 80 -13.69 4.23 19.78
N HIS A 81 -14.82 3.78 20.32
CA HIS A 81 -15.51 4.40 21.45
C HIS A 81 -14.91 4.04 22.81
N GLY A 82 -13.83 3.26 22.83
CA GLY A 82 -13.05 2.96 24.03
C GLY A 82 -13.42 1.65 24.72
N GLU A 83 -14.27 0.81 24.10
CA GLU A 83 -14.54 -0.51 24.62
C GLU A 83 -13.29 -1.40 24.52
N SER A 84 -12.94 -2.07 25.62
CA SER A 84 -11.83 -3.02 25.66
C SER A 84 -12.26 -4.43 25.26
N ASP A 85 -11.26 -5.25 24.88
CA ASP A 85 -11.43 -6.67 24.69
C ASP A 85 -12.51 -7.04 23.64
N ILE A 86 -12.60 -6.26 22.57
CA ILE A 86 -13.56 -6.50 21.48
C ILE A 86 -12.98 -7.48 20.45
N LEU A 87 -12.07 -7.02 19.58
CA LEU A 87 -11.40 -7.87 18.58
C LEU A 87 -10.01 -8.30 19.05
N TRP A 88 -9.37 -7.52 19.91
CA TRP A 88 -8.05 -7.77 20.48
C TRP A 88 -8.04 -7.37 21.97
N PRO A 89 -7.20 -8.00 22.82
CA PRO A 89 -7.17 -7.68 24.25
C PRO A 89 -6.80 -6.24 24.54
N GLY A 90 -7.50 -5.67 25.53
CA GLY A 90 -7.31 -4.29 25.98
C GLY A 90 -7.95 -3.26 25.06
N THR A 91 -7.53 -2.00 25.22
CA THR A 91 -8.01 -0.87 24.42
C THR A 91 -7.02 -0.54 23.31
N VAL A 92 -7.53 -0.21 22.12
CA VAL A 92 -6.73 0.25 20.99
C VAL A 92 -6.89 1.77 20.85
N LYS A 93 -5.77 2.48 20.92
CA LYS A 93 -5.75 3.94 20.86
C LYS A 93 -5.65 4.48 19.43
N TRP A 94 -4.91 3.78 18.56
CA TRP A 94 -4.59 4.27 17.23
C TRP A 94 -5.34 3.51 16.15
N TYR A 95 -5.79 4.27 15.14
CA TYR A 95 -6.47 3.73 13.96
C TYR A 95 -5.86 4.33 12.71
N ALA A 96 -5.35 3.47 11.83
CA ALA A 96 -4.85 3.89 10.54
C ALA A 96 -6.03 4.18 9.60
N LYS A 97 -6.02 5.38 9.01
CA LYS A 97 -6.99 5.77 8.00
C LYS A 97 -6.58 5.18 6.66
N SER A 98 -7.49 4.47 6.02
CA SER A 98 -7.35 3.96 4.66
C SER A 98 -8.59 4.30 3.86
N SER A 99 -8.50 4.31 2.52
CA SER A 99 -9.65 4.63 1.68
C SER A 99 -10.79 3.61 1.83
N GLY A 100 -12.02 4.10 1.85
CA GLY A 100 -13.22 3.28 2.03
C GLY A 100 -13.62 2.53 0.76
N THR A 101 -14.36 1.42 0.91
CA THR A 101 -14.70 0.53 -0.20
C THR A 101 -16.09 0.73 -0.78
N THR A 102 -17.14 1.09 -0.01
CA THR A 102 -18.52 1.06 -0.57
C THR A 102 -19.42 2.20 -0.14
N ASN A 103 -19.50 2.51 1.14
CA ASN A 103 -20.43 3.53 1.64
C ASN A 103 -19.77 4.61 2.50
N ASP A 104 -18.56 4.38 2.99
CA ASP A 104 -17.81 5.31 3.81
C ASP A 104 -16.56 5.82 3.10
N LYS A 105 -16.27 7.09 3.27
CA LYS A 105 -15.11 7.77 2.71
C LYS A 105 -13.77 7.22 3.23
N SER A 106 -13.76 6.53 4.38
CA SER A 106 -12.53 6.01 4.98
C SER A 106 -12.78 4.76 5.84
N LYS A 107 -11.81 3.83 5.83
CA LYS A 107 -11.71 2.73 6.79
C LYS A 107 -10.82 3.15 7.95
N PHE A 108 -11.07 2.58 9.13
CA PHE A 108 -10.28 2.81 10.33
C PHE A 108 -9.70 1.49 10.82
N ILE A 109 -8.50 1.18 10.39
CA ILE A 109 -7.84 -0.08 10.72
C ILE A 109 -7.20 0.03 12.11
N PRO A 110 -7.53 -0.85 13.08
CA PRO A 110 -6.95 -0.80 14.40
C PRO A 110 -5.44 -1.02 14.34
N VAL A 111 -4.67 -0.23 15.09
CA VAL A 111 -3.23 -0.37 15.24
C VAL A 111 -2.94 -0.58 16.74
N SER A 112 -2.90 -1.84 17.13
CA SER A 112 -2.63 -2.24 18.51
C SER A 112 -1.15 -2.02 18.88
N ARG A 113 -0.86 -2.07 20.17
CA ARG A 113 0.54 -2.04 20.65
C ARG A 113 1.33 -3.25 20.15
N ASP A 114 0.71 -4.43 20.15
CA ASP A 114 1.32 -5.67 19.64
C ASP A 114 1.58 -5.55 18.14
N GLY A 115 0.62 -4.99 17.35
CA GLY A 115 0.81 -4.72 15.92
C GLY A 115 1.94 -3.75 15.62
N LEU A 116 2.09 -2.68 16.43
CA LEU A 116 3.24 -1.78 16.28
C LEU A 116 4.57 -2.51 16.46
N HIS A 117 4.69 -3.34 17.52
CA HIS A 117 5.96 -3.97 17.87
C HIS A 117 6.26 -5.24 17.08
N ASP A 118 5.31 -6.17 17.02
CA ASP A 118 5.51 -7.50 16.44
C ASP A 118 5.47 -7.47 14.91
N THR A 119 4.81 -6.45 14.32
CA THR A 119 4.58 -6.36 12.88
C THR A 119 5.41 -5.23 12.28
N HIS A 120 5.02 -3.98 12.49
CA HIS A 120 5.60 -2.85 11.75
C HIS A 120 7.05 -2.55 12.15
N TYR A 121 7.37 -2.44 13.44
CA TYR A 121 8.75 -2.17 13.86
C TYR A 121 9.66 -3.38 13.68
N ALA A 122 9.13 -4.60 13.80
CA ALA A 122 9.85 -5.80 13.44
C ALA A 122 10.26 -5.78 11.96
N GLY A 123 9.30 -5.47 11.06
CA GLY A 123 9.54 -5.36 9.62
C GLY A 123 10.56 -4.29 9.29
N GLY A 124 10.40 -3.07 9.83
CA GLY A 124 11.37 -2.00 9.62
C GLY A 124 12.79 -2.35 10.11
N THR A 125 12.89 -3.06 11.23
CA THR A 125 14.18 -3.52 11.75
C THR A 125 14.81 -4.58 10.84
N ASP A 126 14.00 -5.49 10.29
CA ASP A 126 14.51 -6.54 9.42
C ASP A 126 14.87 -6.04 8.01
N CYS A 127 14.22 -4.98 7.51
CA CYS A 127 14.69 -4.27 6.31
C CYS A 127 16.15 -3.83 6.47
N VAL A 128 16.45 -3.16 7.58
CA VAL A 128 17.81 -2.72 7.90
C VAL A 128 18.75 -3.91 8.10
N SER A 129 18.29 -4.96 8.80
CA SER A 129 19.10 -6.14 9.11
C SER A 129 19.52 -6.89 7.84
N LEU A 130 18.58 -7.11 6.90
CA LEU A 130 18.86 -7.75 5.63
C LEU A 130 19.74 -6.89 4.72
N TYR A 131 19.48 -5.58 4.69
CA TYR A 131 20.34 -4.67 3.96
C TYR A 131 21.78 -4.75 4.44
N LEU A 132 22.02 -4.68 5.77
CA LEU A 132 23.35 -4.78 6.36
C LEU A 132 24.00 -6.15 6.16
N ARG A 133 23.20 -7.23 6.16
CA ARG A 133 23.70 -8.58 5.84
C ARG A 133 24.24 -8.65 4.41
N ASN A 134 23.48 -8.13 3.47
CA ASN A 134 23.79 -8.20 2.04
C ASN A 134 24.88 -7.19 1.64
N ASN A 135 25.05 -6.11 2.40
CA ASN A 135 26.00 -5.03 2.12
C ASN A 135 27.05 -4.86 3.26
N PRO A 136 28.09 -5.70 3.28
CA PRO A 136 29.11 -5.69 4.36
C PRO A 136 29.85 -4.37 4.54
N LYS A 137 29.94 -3.56 3.49
CA LYS A 137 30.64 -2.27 3.48
C LYS A 137 29.73 -1.08 3.77
N SER A 138 28.44 -1.32 4.02
CA SER A 138 27.45 -0.28 4.30
C SER A 138 27.88 0.63 5.46
N ARG A 139 27.55 1.90 5.34
CA ARG A 139 27.73 2.96 6.33
C ARG A 139 26.39 3.57 6.75
N LEU A 140 25.33 2.79 6.68
CA LEU A 140 23.94 3.21 6.88
C LEU A 140 23.73 4.10 8.12
N PHE A 141 24.34 3.73 9.26
CA PHE A 141 24.19 4.45 10.52
C PHE A 141 25.25 5.55 10.74
N ASP A 142 26.12 5.81 9.77
CA ASP A 142 27.09 6.90 9.84
C ASP A 142 26.45 8.26 9.43
N GLY A 143 25.19 8.24 9.07
CA GLY A 143 24.38 9.41 8.75
C GLY A 143 22.95 9.31 9.25
N ARG A 144 22.05 10.05 8.61
CA ARG A 144 20.64 10.14 8.97
C ARG A 144 19.76 9.33 8.01
N ALA A 145 18.72 8.72 8.55
CA ALA A 145 17.63 8.15 7.78
C ALA A 145 16.59 9.23 7.46
N LEU A 146 16.40 9.57 6.20
CA LEU A 146 15.28 10.43 5.78
C LEU A 146 14.02 9.58 5.69
N ILE A 147 13.14 9.73 6.68
CA ILE A 147 11.91 8.95 6.80
C ILE A 147 10.71 9.88 6.56
N LEU A 148 9.97 9.63 5.49
CA LEU A 148 8.73 10.34 5.21
C LEU A 148 7.57 9.70 5.96
N GLY A 149 6.68 10.54 6.47
CA GLY A 149 5.45 10.14 7.13
C GLY A 149 4.26 10.91 6.60
N GLY A 150 3.10 10.30 6.67
CA GLY A 150 1.83 10.97 6.48
C GLY A 150 1.49 11.93 7.62
N SER A 151 0.23 12.19 7.84
CA SER A 151 -0.26 13.11 8.86
C SER A 151 -1.31 12.48 9.78
N HIS A 152 -1.52 13.11 10.92
CA HIS A 152 -2.69 12.83 11.74
C HIS A 152 -3.97 13.33 11.07
N ALA A 153 -5.09 12.68 11.36
CA ALA A 153 -6.41 13.04 10.86
C ALA A 153 -7.34 13.41 12.04
N PRO A 154 -7.09 14.55 12.72
CA PRO A 154 -7.77 14.91 13.97
C PRO A 154 -9.29 15.06 13.82
N ASN A 155 -9.79 15.39 12.64
CA ASN A 155 -11.22 15.47 12.35
C ASN A 155 -11.97 14.13 12.51
N TYR A 156 -11.24 13.01 12.55
CA TYR A 156 -11.79 11.67 12.77
C TYR A 156 -11.53 11.13 14.17
N ASN A 157 -10.88 11.89 15.04
CA ASN A 157 -10.62 11.48 16.42
C ASN A 157 -11.92 11.39 17.22
N LEU A 158 -11.97 10.42 18.13
CA LEU A 158 -12.96 10.29 19.16
C LEU A 158 -12.28 10.43 20.54
N PRO A 159 -13.01 10.59 21.65
CA PRO A 159 -12.40 10.76 22.97
C PRO A 159 -11.38 9.68 23.35
N HIS A 160 -11.55 8.46 22.85
CA HIS A 160 -10.70 7.31 23.18
C HIS A 160 -9.86 6.80 21.99
N SER A 161 -9.98 7.41 20.81
CA SER A 161 -9.26 6.96 19.62
C SER A 161 -8.66 8.11 18.82
N LEU A 162 -7.42 7.90 18.36
CA LEU A 162 -6.69 8.83 17.49
C LEU A 162 -6.53 8.22 16.11
N VAL A 163 -6.65 9.06 15.10
CA VAL A 163 -6.62 8.65 13.69
C VAL A 163 -5.48 9.35 12.95
N GLY A 164 -4.85 8.64 12.04
CA GLY A 164 -3.82 9.17 11.16
C GLY A 164 -3.44 8.17 10.07
N ASP A 165 -2.56 8.59 9.16
CA ASP A 165 -1.90 7.66 8.26
C ASP A 165 -1.03 6.68 9.07
N LEU A 166 -0.90 5.44 8.61
CA LEU A 166 -0.07 4.45 9.32
C LEU A 166 1.34 4.98 9.61
N SER A 167 1.99 5.60 8.62
CA SER A 167 3.34 6.14 8.78
C SER A 167 3.44 7.27 9.81
N ALA A 168 2.37 8.08 9.97
CA ALA A 168 2.30 9.08 11.04
C ALA A 168 2.18 8.40 12.41
N ILE A 169 1.36 7.37 12.53
CA ILE A 169 1.21 6.58 13.76
C ILE A 169 2.55 5.93 14.15
N LEU A 170 3.26 5.35 13.17
CA LEU A 170 4.60 4.76 13.40
C LEU A 170 5.60 5.81 13.89
N ILE A 171 5.67 6.98 13.26
CA ILE A 171 6.57 8.07 13.69
C ILE A 171 6.17 8.60 15.07
N GLU A 172 4.87 8.70 15.38
CA GLU A 172 4.40 9.15 16.69
C GLU A 172 4.84 8.22 17.81
N ASN A 173 4.82 6.92 17.61
CA ASN A 173 5.09 5.90 18.61
C ASN A 173 6.51 5.30 18.52
N ILE A 174 7.37 5.83 17.64
CA ILE A 174 8.72 5.30 17.42
C ILE A 174 9.59 5.44 18.69
N ASN A 175 10.48 4.47 18.91
CA ASN A 175 11.43 4.53 20.02
C ASN A 175 12.24 5.84 19.98
N PRO A 176 12.35 6.59 21.09
CA PRO A 176 13.09 7.86 21.15
C PRO A 176 14.53 7.78 20.62
N LEU A 177 15.22 6.64 20.78
CA LEU A 177 16.58 6.44 20.28
C LEU A 177 16.64 6.49 18.75
N VAL A 178 15.60 6.03 18.04
CA VAL A 178 15.53 6.11 16.58
C VAL A 178 15.37 7.56 16.12
N ASN A 179 14.71 8.42 16.91
CA ASN A 179 14.59 9.85 16.59
C ASN A 179 15.95 10.56 16.53
N VAL A 180 17.00 10.03 17.18
CA VAL A 180 18.34 10.59 17.14
C VAL A 180 19.01 10.40 15.78
N VAL A 181 18.69 9.29 15.09
CA VAL A 181 19.34 8.91 13.82
C VAL A 181 18.46 9.20 12.59
N ARG A 182 17.22 9.67 12.76
CA ARG A 182 16.35 10.02 11.64
C ARG A 182 16.25 11.53 11.38
N THR A 183 15.80 11.88 10.19
CA THR A 183 15.41 13.23 9.77
C THR A 183 14.09 13.13 8.96
N PRO A 184 13.23 14.16 8.95
CA PRO A 184 13.26 15.39 9.76
C PRO A 184 12.84 15.13 11.22
N PRO A 185 12.94 16.13 12.11
CA PRO A 185 12.37 16.03 13.46
C PRO A 185 10.85 15.73 13.41
N LYS A 186 10.34 15.03 14.43
CA LYS A 186 8.95 14.56 14.52
C LYS A 186 7.94 15.66 14.19
N ARG A 187 8.13 16.88 14.75
CA ARG A 187 7.25 18.02 14.51
C ARG A 187 7.11 18.42 13.03
N VAL A 188 8.15 18.19 12.22
CA VAL A 188 8.14 18.46 10.78
C VAL A 188 7.58 17.26 10.00
N ALA A 189 7.98 16.04 10.39
CA ALA A 189 7.49 14.82 9.77
C ALA A 189 5.96 14.67 9.83
N LEU A 190 5.31 15.22 10.85
CA LEU A 190 3.88 15.12 11.12
C LEU A 190 3.06 16.35 10.71
N LEU A 191 3.66 17.34 10.02
CA LEU A 191 2.90 18.47 9.47
C LEU A 191 1.79 17.97 8.54
N SER A 192 0.64 18.60 8.58
CA SER A 192 -0.51 18.27 7.75
C SER A 192 -0.45 18.92 6.37
N ASP A 193 0.10 20.15 6.29
CA ASP A 193 0.30 20.80 4.99
C ASP A 193 1.47 20.18 4.25
N PHE A 194 1.21 19.66 3.06
CA PHE A 194 2.19 18.92 2.28
C PHE A 194 3.30 19.83 1.73
N GLU A 195 2.97 21.04 1.30
CA GLU A 195 3.95 21.97 0.72
C GLU A 195 4.92 22.45 1.80
N GLU A 196 4.39 22.89 2.95
CA GLU A 196 5.21 23.28 4.08
C GLU A 196 6.07 22.12 4.56
N LYS A 197 5.48 20.92 4.68
CA LYS A 197 6.19 19.71 5.07
C LYS A 197 7.35 19.42 4.12
N ARG A 198 7.09 19.36 2.80
CA ARG A 198 8.08 19.10 1.76
C ARG A 198 9.23 20.11 1.83
N ASP A 199 8.91 21.41 1.89
CA ASP A 199 9.90 22.46 1.89
C ASP A 199 10.77 22.41 3.14
N ARG A 200 10.17 22.23 4.32
CA ARG A 200 10.91 22.08 5.57
C ARG A 200 11.76 20.81 5.63
N ILE A 201 11.28 19.71 5.08
CA ILE A 201 12.08 18.48 4.98
C ILE A 201 13.30 18.74 4.11
N ALA A 202 13.12 19.30 2.91
CA ALA A 202 14.21 19.61 1.99
C ALA A 202 15.24 20.57 2.59
N GLU A 203 14.79 21.64 3.26
CA GLU A 203 15.68 22.59 3.96
C GLU A 203 16.52 21.95 5.07
N ILE A 204 15.93 21.06 5.86
CA ILE A 204 16.62 20.39 6.97
C ILE A 204 17.55 19.29 6.45
N ALA A 205 17.06 18.44 5.57
CA ALA A 205 17.80 17.28 5.10
C ALA A 205 18.97 17.65 4.18
N SER A 206 18.86 18.73 3.39
CA SER A 206 19.94 19.23 2.53
C SER A 206 21.21 19.60 3.29
N LYS A 207 21.09 19.92 4.59
CA LYS A 207 22.22 20.30 5.48
C LYS A 207 22.77 19.12 6.29
N GLN A 208 22.28 17.90 6.05
CA GLN A 208 22.62 16.72 6.81
C GLN A 208 23.27 15.65 5.93
N ASN A 209 24.04 14.77 6.55
CA ASN A 209 24.54 13.57 5.89
C ASN A 209 23.42 12.52 5.88
N VAL A 210 22.63 12.44 4.80
CA VAL A 210 21.60 11.42 4.62
C VAL A 210 22.23 10.20 3.96
N THR A 211 22.02 9.04 4.59
CA THR A 211 22.57 7.75 4.11
C THR A 211 21.49 6.81 3.59
N ASN A 212 20.26 7.01 4.00
CA ASN A 212 19.15 6.18 3.53
C ASN A 212 17.83 6.96 3.50
N LEU A 213 16.94 6.49 2.63
CA LEU A 213 15.59 7.01 2.44
C LEU A 213 14.57 5.96 2.83
N SER A 214 13.41 6.37 3.36
CA SER A 214 12.27 5.48 3.61
C SER A 214 10.95 6.21 3.35
N GLY A 215 10.09 5.63 2.54
CA GLY A 215 8.77 6.20 2.23
C GLY A 215 8.18 5.76 0.91
N VAL A 216 7.06 6.38 0.54
CA VAL A 216 6.38 6.15 -0.73
C VAL A 216 7.14 6.84 -1.87
N PRO A 217 7.38 6.17 -3.00
CA PRO A 217 8.18 6.71 -4.12
C PRO A 217 7.72 8.08 -4.63
N SER A 218 6.44 8.29 -4.86
CA SER A 218 5.91 9.57 -5.36
C SER A 218 6.22 10.75 -4.42
N TRP A 219 6.06 10.54 -3.11
CA TRP A 219 6.29 11.57 -2.10
C TRP A 219 7.78 11.85 -1.89
N MET A 220 8.59 10.80 -1.88
CA MET A 220 10.04 10.95 -1.77
C MET A 220 10.57 11.73 -2.98
N MET A 221 10.09 11.46 -4.18
CA MET A 221 10.48 12.19 -5.39
C MET A 221 10.20 13.68 -5.30
N ALA A 222 9.05 14.09 -4.77
CA ALA A 222 8.72 15.50 -4.55
C ALA A 222 9.73 16.19 -3.59
N VAL A 223 10.15 15.47 -2.54
CA VAL A 223 11.17 15.97 -1.59
C VAL A 223 12.55 16.04 -2.25
N LEU A 224 12.94 15.02 -3.05
CA LEU A 224 14.23 15.02 -3.76
C LEU A 224 14.32 16.15 -4.75
N ASN A 225 13.31 16.39 -5.58
CA ASN A 225 13.25 17.51 -6.52
C ASN A 225 13.37 18.85 -5.78
N ARG A 226 12.61 19.02 -4.69
CA ARG A 226 12.69 20.26 -3.89
C ARG A 226 14.07 20.46 -3.27
N THR A 227 14.74 19.38 -2.86
CA THR A 227 16.12 19.43 -2.35
C THR A 227 17.10 19.91 -3.42
N LEU A 228 16.97 19.45 -4.67
CA LEU A 228 17.78 19.91 -5.80
C LEU A 228 17.54 21.39 -6.11
N GLU A 229 16.27 21.84 -6.11
CA GLU A 229 15.92 23.25 -6.31
C GLU A 229 16.59 24.16 -5.26
N ILE A 230 16.48 23.81 -3.97
CA ILE A 230 17.05 24.62 -2.87
C ILE A 230 18.57 24.64 -2.92
N THR A 231 19.20 23.52 -3.27
CA THR A 231 20.67 23.41 -3.26
C THR A 231 21.33 23.85 -4.55
N GLY A 232 20.57 23.97 -5.65
CA GLY A 232 21.10 24.27 -6.98
C GLY A 232 21.98 23.12 -7.54
N LYS A 233 21.90 21.91 -6.96
CA LYS A 233 22.65 20.75 -7.42
C LYS A 233 21.91 20.04 -8.56
N SER A 234 22.67 19.34 -9.42
CA SER A 234 22.13 18.64 -10.57
C SER A 234 21.73 17.17 -10.28
N SER A 235 22.14 16.63 -9.11
CA SER A 235 21.80 15.28 -8.67
C SER A 235 21.87 15.14 -7.16
N ILE A 236 21.14 14.19 -6.62
CA ILE A 236 21.03 13.95 -5.17
C ILE A 236 22.34 13.45 -4.56
N ASP A 237 23.12 12.68 -5.30
CA ASP A 237 24.46 12.23 -4.86
C ASP A 237 25.45 13.39 -4.65
N GLN A 238 25.23 14.55 -5.28
CA GLN A 238 25.96 15.79 -4.99
C GLN A 238 25.51 16.47 -3.69
N VAL A 239 24.29 16.21 -3.23
CA VAL A 239 23.78 16.70 -1.94
C VAL A 239 24.14 15.71 -0.84
N TRP A 240 23.90 14.42 -1.08
CA TRP A 240 24.14 13.32 -0.13
C TRP A 240 25.09 12.27 -0.70
N PRO A 241 26.39 12.51 -0.68
CA PRO A 241 27.38 11.61 -1.30
C PRO A 241 27.49 10.24 -0.62
N ASN A 242 26.90 10.08 0.57
CA ASN A 242 26.87 8.82 1.32
C ASN A 242 25.50 8.13 1.27
N LEU A 243 24.58 8.58 0.40
CA LEU A 243 23.28 7.94 0.21
C LEU A 243 23.47 6.57 -0.45
N GLU A 244 22.95 5.51 0.14
CA GLU A 244 23.20 4.15 -0.31
C GLU A 244 21.96 3.28 -0.51
N VAL A 245 20.81 3.62 0.10
CA VAL A 245 19.58 2.80 -0.05
C VAL A 245 18.30 3.59 0.10
N PHE A 246 17.29 3.18 -0.66
CA PHE A 246 15.89 3.60 -0.50
C PHE A 246 15.02 2.39 -0.18
N PHE A 247 14.45 2.35 1.04
CA PHE A 247 13.42 1.43 1.46
C PHE A 247 12.06 2.01 1.03
N HIS A 248 11.38 1.39 0.09
CA HIS A 248 10.16 1.92 -0.50
C HIS A 248 9.02 0.90 -0.46
N GLY A 249 7.79 1.39 -0.55
CA GLY A 249 6.59 0.57 -0.59
C GLY A 249 5.34 1.42 -0.77
N GLY A 250 4.18 0.80 -0.65
CA GLY A 250 2.88 1.44 -0.78
C GLY A 250 2.36 1.57 -2.20
N VAL A 251 3.25 1.68 -3.18
CA VAL A 251 2.95 1.67 -4.63
C VAL A 251 4.03 0.93 -5.39
N ALA A 252 3.71 0.42 -6.59
CA ALA A 252 4.68 -0.24 -7.44
C ALA A 252 5.84 0.72 -7.79
N PHE A 253 7.09 0.25 -7.65
CA PHE A 253 8.27 1.08 -7.89
C PHE A 253 8.68 1.17 -9.37
N THR A 254 8.33 0.16 -10.15
CA THR A 254 8.75 0.05 -11.56
C THR A 254 8.54 1.34 -12.37
N PRO A 255 7.39 2.04 -12.27
CA PRO A 255 7.16 3.27 -13.02
C PRO A 255 8.06 4.44 -12.61
N TYR A 256 8.61 4.39 -11.40
CA TYR A 256 9.46 5.47 -10.85
C TYR A 256 10.95 5.22 -11.03
N ARG A 257 11.34 3.98 -11.38
CA ARG A 257 12.75 3.54 -11.39
C ARG A 257 13.65 4.42 -12.23
N GLU A 258 13.19 4.81 -13.42
CA GLU A 258 13.99 5.63 -14.35
C GLU A 258 14.16 7.07 -13.82
N GLN A 259 13.10 7.67 -13.31
CA GLN A 259 13.19 9.01 -12.72
C GLN A 259 14.15 9.04 -11.51
N TYR A 260 14.11 7.98 -10.67
CA TYR A 260 15.06 7.87 -9.56
C TYR A 260 16.51 7.75 -10.05
N ARG A 261 16.77 7.02 -11.15
CA ARG A 261 18.11 6.95 -11.77
C ARG A 261 18.57 8.29 -12.31
N GLN A 262 17.66 9.11 -12.81
CA GLN A 262 18.00 10.47 -13.28
C GLN A 262 18.30 11.41 -12.10
N LEU A 263 17.60 11.27 -10.99
CA LEU A 263 17.82 12.08 -9.78
C LEU A 263 19.05 11.64 -8.98
N ILE A 264 19.33 10.34 -8.92
CA ILE A 264 20.41 9.74 -8.15
C ILE A 264 21.34 8.98 -9.11
N LYS A 265 22.46 9.59 -9.46
CA LYS A 265 23.37 9.06 -10.50
C LYS A 265 24.40 8.07 -9.93
N SER A 266 24.41 7.84 -8.61
CA SER A 266 25.31 6.89 -7.98
C SER A 266 24.98 5.45 -8.39
N GLU A 267 25.95 4.72 -8.96
CA GLU A 267 25.84 3.29 -9.26
C GLU A 267 25.70 2.41 -8.01
N GLY A 268 26.11 2.93 -6.84
CA GLY A 268 26.01 2.24 -5.56
C GLY A 268 24.65 2.38 -4.87
N MET A 269 23.66 2.99 -5.50
CA MET A 269 22.34 3.18 -4.92
C MET A 269 21.50 1.90 -4.99
N HIS A 270 21.01 1.44 -3.83
CA HIS A 270 20.14 0.28 -3.71
C HIS A 270 18.68 0.68 -3.53
N TYR A 271 17.79 -0.15 -4.02
CA TYR A 271 16.33 0.00 -3.86
C TYR A 271 15.80 -1.30 -3.27
N MET A 272 15.09 -1.20 -2.14
CA MET A 272 14.50 -2.36 -1.46
C MET A 272 13.02 -2.16 -1.29
N GLU A 273 12.24 -3.04 -1.91
CA GLU A 273 10.79 -3.02 -1.83
C GLU A 273 10.28 -3.66 -0.55
N THR A 274 9.25 -3.05 0.04
CA THR A 274 8.57 -3.54 1.23
C THR A 274 7.07 -3.53 1.01
N TYR A 275 6.38 -4.54 1.55
CA TYR A 275 4.93 -4.59 1.59
C TYR A 275 4.45 -4.34 3.02
N ASN A 276 4.23 -3.07 3.32
CA ASN A 276 3.70 -2.59 4.59
C ASN A 276 2.38 -1.86 4.35
N ALA A 277 1.28 -2.45 4.82
CA ALA A 277 -0.08 -1.93 4.75
C ALA A 277 -0.58 -1.47 6.13
N SER A 278 -1.72 -0.79 6.20
CA SER A 278 -2.34 -0.41 7.47
C SER A 278 -2.65 -1.61 8.35
N GLU A 279 -2.92 -2.74 7.73
CA GLU A 279 -3.28 -4.01 8.35
C GLU A 279 -2.08 -4.79 8.91
N GLY A 280 -0.87 -4.54 8.40
CA GLY A 280 0.35 -5.22 8.84
C GLY A 280 1.54 -5.07 7.90
N PHE A 281 2.67 -5.63 8.29
CA PHE A 281 3.87 -5.73 7.47
C PHE A 281 4.01 -7.17 6.95
N PHE A 282 3.96 -7.37 5.64
CA PHE A 282 3.79 -8.71 5.07
C PHE A 282 5.00 -9.24 4.32
N GLY A 283 5.75 -8.38 3.67
CA GLY A 283 6.89 -8.81 2.87
C GLY A 283 7.97 -7.77 2.72
N LEU A 284 9.16 -8.26 2.43
CA LEU A 284 10.30 -7.41 2.09
C LEU A 284 11.23 -8.13 1.09
N GLN A 285 11.86 -7.36 0.24
CA GLN A 285 12.85 -7.83 -0.71
C GLN A 285 14.13 -8.23 0.04
N ASP A 286 14.47 -9.51 0.00
CA ASP A 286 15.64 -10.06 0.68
C ASP A 286 16.87 -10.18 -0.21
N ASP A 287 16.66 -10.17 -1.53
CA ASP A 287 17.67 -10.21 -2.58
C ASP A 287 17.43 -9.06 -3.57
N PRO A 288 18.36 -8.10 -3.70
CA PRO A 288 18.20 -6.98 -4.64
C PRO A 288 18.12 -7.38 -6.13
N SER A 289 18.57 -8.58 -6.47
CA SER A 289 18.47 -9.12 -7.84
C SER A 289 17.13 -9.79 -8.14
N ASP A 290 16.34 -10.11 -7.11
CA ASP A 290 15.02 -10.72 -7.21
C ASP A 290 13.93 -9.66 -6.96
N VAL A 291 12.99 -9.52 -7.89
CA VAL A 291 11.83 -8.62 -7.74
C VAL A 291 10.81 -9.14 -6.73
N ALA A 292 10.90 -10.42 -6.35
CA ALA A 292 9.99 -11.01 -5.39
C ALA A 292 10.38 -10.61 -3.96
N MET A 293 9.36 -10.44 -3.13
CA MET A 293 9.51 -10.23 -1.70
C MET A 293 9.37 -11.55 -0.94
N MET A 294 10.19 -11.74 0.09
CA MET A 294 10.02 -12.82 1.05
C MET A 294 8.83 -12.52 1.95
N LEU A 295 7.94 -13.50 2.14
CA LEU A 295 6.81 -13.40 3.06
C LEU A 295 7.30 -13.49 4.50
N MET A 296 6.93 -12.52 5.32
CA MET A 296 7.36 -12.42 6.72
C MET A 296 6.37 -13.16 7.63
N ILE A 297 6.67 -14.41 7.91
CA ILE A 297 5.71 -15.39 8.48
C ILE A 297 5.66 -15.42 10.02
N ASP A 298 6.49 -14.64 10.73
CA ASP A 298 6.54 -14.62 12.21
C ASP A 298 6.23 -13.24 12.83
N TYR A 299 5.63 -12.32 12.05
CA TYR A 299 5.30 -10.96 12.50
C TYR A 299 3.93 -10.82 13.18
N GLY A 300 3.41 -11.89 13.75
CA GLY A 300 2.08 -11.85 14.38
C GLY A 300 0.94 -11.73 13.38
N VAL A 301 1.19 -12.18 12.17
CA VAL A 301 0.19 -12.31 11.10
C VAL A 301 0.10 -13.78 10.68
N PHE A 302 -1.10 -14.35 10.78
CA PHE A 302 -1.40 -15.65 10.21
C PHE A 302 -2.00 -15.44 8.82
N PHE A 303 -1.45 -16.14 7.83
CA PHE A 303 -1.80 -15.96 6.42
C PHE A 303 -2.63 -17.14 5.90
N GLU A 304 -3.70 -16.78 5.20
CA GLU A 304 -4.51 -17.66 4.36
C GLU A 304 -4.64 -17.03 2.97
N PHE A 305 -4.99 -17.85 1.99
CA PHE A 305 -5.01 -17.44 0.59
C PHE A 305 -6.21 -18.05 -0.12
N ILE A 306 -7.00 -17.21 -0.83
CA ILE A 306 -8.09 -17.70 -1.68
C ILE A 306 -7.56 -17.69 -3.11
N PRO A 307 -7.63 -18.85 -3.85
CA PRO A 307 -7.31 -18.85 -5.27
C PRO A 307 -8.07 -17.76 -6.01
N LEU A 308 -7.38 -16.99 -6.84
CA LEU A 308 -7.98 -15.79 -7.45
C LEU A 308 -9.22 -16.12 -8.30
N GLU A 309 -9.25 -17.27 -8.93
CA GLU A 309 -10.38 -17.76 -9.71
C GLU A 309 -11.62 -18.14 -8.88
N GLU A 310 -11.46 -18.21 -7.56
CA GLU A 310 -12.54 -18.57 -6.62
C GLU A 310 -13.01 -17.39 -5.76
N VAL A 311 -12.33 -16.23 -5.81
CA VAL A 311 -12.53 -15.11 -4.88
C VAL A 311 -13.96 -14.54 -4.88
N ASP A 312 -14.65 -14.61 -6.01
CA ASP A 312 -16.03 -14.11 -6.15
C ASP A 312 -17.11 -15.18 -5.82
N ARG A 313 -16.69 -16.39 -5.48
CA ARG A 313 -17.61 -17.48 -5.11
C ARG A 313 -18.05 -17.32 -3.66
N LYS A 314 -19.33 -17.58 -3.39
CA LYS A 314 -19.89 -17.55 -2.03
C LYS A 314 -19.31 -18.65 -1.11
N ASP A 315 -18.85 -19.73 -1.71
CA ASP A 315 -18.27 -20.90 -1.06
C ASP A 315 -16.74 -20.94 -1.20
N ALA A 316 -16.12 -19.79 -1.48
CA ALA A 316 -14.66 -19.69 -1.59
C ALA A 316 -13.96 -20.18 -0.32
N VAL A 317 -12.99 -21.06 -0.49
CA VAL A 317 -12.21 -21.63 0.61
C VAL A 317 -10.82 -21.03 0.62
N ALA A 318 -10.42 -20.47 1.75
CA ALA A 318 -9.05 -20.05 1.96
C ALA A 318 -8.18 -21.23 2.35
N VAL A 319 -7.01 -21.34 1.75
CA VAL A 319 -5.98 -22.32 2.10
C VAL A 319 -4.91 -21.67 2.97
N PRO A 320 -4.32 -22.37 3.96
CA PRO A 320 -3.22 -21.84 4.75
C PRO A 320 -1.94 -21.73 3.90
N LEU A 321 -0.91 -21.08 4.43
CA LEU A 321 0.34 -20.85 3.71
C LEU A 321 0.94 -22.14 3.12
N TRP A 322 0.88 -23.24 3.83
CA TRP A 322 1.41 -24.54 3.36
C TRP A 322 0.55 -25.24 2.28
N GLY A 323 -0.61 -24.67 1.96
CA GLY A 323 -1.48 -25.12 0.87
C GLY A 323 -1.32 -24.33 -0.44
N VAL A 324 -0.45 -23.29 -0.49
CA VAL A 324 -0.28 -22.49 -1.71
C VAL A 324 0.66 -23.17 -2.70
N GLU A 325 0.44 -22.86 -3.99
CA GLU A 325 1.20 -23.39 -5.11
C GLU A 325 2.03 -22.29 -5.80
N LYS A 326 3.27 -22.64 -6.17
CA LYS A 326 4.11 -21.74 -6.95
C LYS A 326 3.47 -21.46 -8.32
N GLY A 327 3.47 -20.18 -8.70
CA GLY A 327 2.97 -19.73 -10.00
C GLY A 327 1.47 -19.39 -10.03
N ARG A 328 0.70 -19.75 -8.99
CA ARG A 328 -0.73 -19.44 -8.86
C ARG A 328 -0.95 -18.08 -8.21
N ASN A 329 -2.04 -17.41 -8.59
CA ASN A 329 -2.47 -16.14 -7.99
C ASN A 329 -3.47 -16.37 -6.86
N TYR A 330 -3.35 -15.57 -5.80
CA TYR A 330 -4.21 -15.67 -4.64
C TYR A 330 -4.61 -14.30 -4.11
N ALA A 331 -5.82 -14.19 -3.59
CA ALA A 331 -6.24 -13.10 -2.72
C ALA A 331 -5.77 -13.38 -1.29
N ILE A 332 -5.23 -12.36 -0.62
CA ILE A 332 -4.69 -12.51 0.74
C ILE A 332 -5.80 -12.37 1.78
N VAL A 333 -5.81 -13.31 2.73
CA VAL A 333 -6.62 -13.28 3.94
C VAL A 333 -5.69 -13.32 5.15
N ILE A 334 -5.93 -12.49 6.15
CA ILE A 334 -5.04 -12.38 7.32
C ILE A 334 -5.79 -12.44 8.63
N SER A 335 -5.12 -12.98 9.65
CA SER A 335 -5.49 -12.79 11.05
C SER A 335 -4.30 -12.16 11.78
N THR A 336 -4.53 -11.07 12.55
CA THR A 336 -3.44 -10.22 13.01
C THR A 336 -3.53 -9.89 14.51
N THR A 337 -2.41 -9.45 15.07
CA THR A 337 -2.32 -8.87 16.42
C THR A 337 -3.05 -7.53 16.57
N CYS A 338 -3.71 -7.04 15.53
CA CYS A 338 -4.58 -5.86 15.59
C CYS A 338 -6.07 -6.22 15.70
N GLY A 339 -6.42 -7.51 15.75
CA GLY A 339 -7.80 -7.97 15.83
C GLY A 339 -8.52 -8.05 14.49
N LEU A 340 -7.79 -8.09 13.38
CA LEU A 340 -8.35 -8.46 12.08
C LEU A 340 -8.35 -9.98 12.01
N TRP A 341 -9.52 -10.59 11.81
CA TRP A 341 -9.70 -12.03 11.83
C TRP A 341 -10.20 -12.53 10.48
N ARG A 342 -9.43 -13.42 9.86
CA ARG A 342 -9.64 -13.94 8.49
C ARG A 342 -10.06 -12.83 7.51
N TYR A 343 -9.40 -11.69 7.63
CA TYR A 343 -9.75 -10.46 6.96
C TYR A 343 -9.18 -10.43 5.53
N GLN A 344 -10.06 -10.20 4.55
CA GLN A 344 -9.66 -9.99 3.15
C GLN A 344 -9.13 -8.57 2.98
N ILE A 345 -7.83 -8.42 2.73
CA ILE A 345 -7.19 -7.13 2.47
C ILE A 345 -7.66 -6.54 1.13
N GLY A 346 -7.95 -7.42 0.17
CA GLY A 346 -8.27 -7.07 -1.22
C GLY A 346 -7.08 -7.09 -2.16
N ASP A 347 -5.86 -7.28 -1.69
CA ASP A 347 -4.67 -7.43 -2.52
C ASP A 347 -4.50 -8.87 -3.00
N THR A 348 -3.88 -9.02 -4.17
CA THR A 348 -3.56 -10.32 -4.76
C THR A 348 -2.06 -10.50 -4.95
N VAL A 349 -1.60 -11.73 -4.75
CA VAL A 349 -0.18 -12.08 -4.86
C VAL A 349 -0.02 -13.34 -5.71
N LYS A 350 1.15 -13.43 -6.36
CA LYS A 350 1.57 -14.62 -7.08
C LYS A 350 2.84 -15.16 -6.43
N PHE A 351 2.80 -16.39 -5.94
CA PHE A 351 3.98 -17.02 -5.37
C PHE A 351 4.99 -17.39 -6.43
N THR A 352 6.24 -16.94 -6.26
CA THR A 352 7.38 -17.27 -7.11
C THR A 352 8.22 -18.39 -6.53
N SER A 353 8.14 -18.61 -5.21
CA SER A 353 8.78 -19.69 -4.47
C SER A 353 7.94 -20.08 -3.27
N THR A 354 8.03 -21.34 -2.86
CA THR A 354 7.44 -21.86 -1.61
C THR A 354 8.50 -22.29 -0.59
N ASN A 355 9.80 -22.13 -0.93
CA ASN A 355 10.91 -22.47 -0.03
C ASN A 355 12.12 -21.51 -0.24
N PRO A 356 12.26 -20.44 0.54
CA PRO A 356 11.24 -19.81 1.38
C PRO A 356 10.06 -19.28 0.53
N TYR A 357 8.96 -18.93 1.18
CA TYR A 357 7.82 -18.33 0.49
C TYR A 357 8.19 -16.93 -0.01
N LYS A 358 8.17 -16.78 -1.32
CA LYS A 358 8.37 -15.48 -2.01
C LYS A 358 7.22 -15.21 -2.95
N PHE A 359 6.88 -13.94 -3.07
CA PHE A 359 5.76 -13.51 -3.89
C PHE A 359 6.01 -12.15 -4.55
N VAL A 360 5.23 -11.89 -5.57
CA VAL A 360 5.05 -10.55 -6.17
C VAL A 360 3.60 -10.12 -5.98
N ILE A 361 3.36 -8.83 -5.76
CA ILE A 361 2.00 -8.29 -5.77
C ILE A 361 1.51 -8.34 -7.22
N SER A 362 0.41 -9.05 -7.46
CA SER A 362 -0.15 -9.24 -8.80
C SER A 362 -1.32 -8.32 -9.12
N GLY A 363 -1.87 -7.63 -8.11
CA GLY A 363 -2.98 -6.69 -8.27
C GLY A 363 -3.90 -6.66 -7.07
N ARG A 364 -5.20 -6.46 -7.35
CA ARG A 364 -6.27 -6.51 -6.35
C ARG A 364 -7.44 -7.36 -6.85
N THR A 365 -8.25 -7.85 -5.90
CA THR A 365 -9.49 -8.59 -6.18
C THR A 365 -10.53 -7.74 -6.90
N LYS A 366 -10.49 -6.40 -6.73
CA LYS A 366 -11.33 -5.44 -7.45
C LYS A 366 -10.44 -4.53 -8.28
N SER A 367 -10.92 -4.10 -9.46
CA SER A 367 -10.24 -3.12 -10.30
C SER A 367 -10.10 -1.79 -9.56
N PHE A 368 -8.91 -1.18 -9.59
CA PHE A 368 -8.60 0.07 -8.88
C PHE A 368 -7.38 0.75 -9.50
N ILE A 369 -7.18 2.03 -9.17
CA ILE A 369 -5.94 2.77 -9.44
C ILE A 369 -5.34 3.22 -8.09
N ASN A 370 -4.08 2.85 -7.86
CA ASN A 370 -3.30 3.26 -6.69
C ASN A 370 -1.84 3.55 -7.09
N ALA A 371 -1.66 4.26 -8.19
CA ALA A 371 -0.34 4.56 -8.73
C ALA A 371 0.40 5.64 -7.92
N PHE A 372 -0.35 6.52 -7.25
CA PHE A 372 0.13 7.66 -6.50
C PHE A 372 -0.30 7.62 -5.01
N GLY A 373 -0.95 6.54 -4.57
CA GLY A 373 -1.50 6.37 -3.23
C GLY A 373 -2.94 6.88 -3.09
N GLU A 374 -3.70 6.94 -4.19
CA GLU A 374 -5.07 7.46 -4.25
C GLU A 374 -6.16 6.41 -4.02
N GLU A 375 -5.81 5.13 -4.10
CA GLU A 375 -6.72 3.98 -3.91
C GLU A 375 -8.13 4.16 -4.54
N LEU A 376 -8.17 4.60 -5.80
CA LEU A 376 -9.41 4.82 -6.52
C LEU A 376 -10.00 3.47 -6.98
N ILE A 377 -11.14 3.07 -6.42
CA ILE A 377 -11.84 1.82 -6.76
C ILE A 377 -12.96 2.06 -7.78
N VAL A 378 -13.46 0.97 -8.40
CA VAL A 378 -14.53 1.04 -9.41
C VAL A 378 -15.79 1.71 -8.88
N ASP A 379 -16.18 1.46 -7.64
CA ASP A 379 -17.35 2.08 -7.02
C ASP A 379 -17.23 3.61 -6.94
N ASN A 380 -16.02 4.13 -6.67
CA ASN A 380 -15.76 5.58 -6.72
C ASN A 380 -15.92 6.11 -8.15
N ALA A 381 -15.36 5.40 -9.13
CA ALA A 381 -15.46 5.75 -10.55
C ALA A 381 -16.91 5.79 -11.04
N GLU A 382 -17.68 4.75 -10.71
CA GLU A 382 -19.11 4.64 -11.09
C GLU A 382 -19.95 5.79 -10.50
N LYS A 383 -19.78 6.07 -9.21
CA LYS A 383 -20.47 7.18 -8.53
C LYS A 383 -20.09 8.54 -9.11
N GLY A 384 -18.79 8.76 -9.36
CA GLY A 384 -18.28 9.98 -9.97
C GLY A 384 -18.84 10.19 -11.38
N LEU A 385 -18.82 9.15 -12.21
CA LEU A 385 -19.41 9.17 -13.56
C LEU A 385 -20.91 9.43 -13.52
N ALA A 386 -21.66 8.76 -12.63
CA ALA A 386 -23.10 8.96 -12.50
C ALA A 386 -23.44 10.43 -12.16
N GLU A 387 -22.68 11.05 -11.27
CA GLU A 387 -22.87 12.47 -10.91
C GLU A 387 -22.54 13.40 -12.09
N ALA A 388 -21.42 13.17 -12.78
CA ALA A 388 -21.05 13.97 -13.96
C ALA A 388 -22.09 13.81 -15.09
N CYS A 389 -22.57 12.60 -15.34
CA CYS A 389 -23.64 12.32 -16.29
C CYS A 389 -24.95 13.04 -15.93
N GLN A 390 -25.36 12.98 -14.66
CA GLN A 390 -26.58 13.66 -14.19
C GLN A 390 -26.53 15.17 -14.42
N LYS A 391 -25.39 15.79 -14.16
CA LYS A 391 -25.22 17.25 -14.29
C LYS A 391 -25.09 17.73 -15.74
N THR A 392 -24.58 16.89 -16.65
CA THR A 392 -24.31 17.26 -18.04
C THR A 392 -25.32 16.70 -19.05
N GLY A 393 -26.16 15.76 -18.62
CA GLY A 393 -27.07 15.02 -19.49
C GLY A 393 -26.35 14.04 -20.44
N ALA A 394 -25.07 13.74 -20.17
CA ALA A 394 -24.30 12.73 -20.90
C ALA A 394 -24.75 11.31 -20.51
N VAL A 395 -24.50 10.35 -21.38
CA VAL A 395 -24.71 8.91 -21.13
C VAL A 395 -23.44 8.17 -21.52
N VAL A 396 -22.83 7.50 -20.54
CA VAL A 396 -21.63 6.67 -20.72
C VAL A 396 -22.05 5.24 -20.99
N SER A 397 -21.51 4.63 -22.03
CA SER A 397 -21.76 3.20 -22.34
C SER A 397 -20.65 2.30 -21.77
N GLU A 398 -19.38 2.70 -21.87
CA GLU A 398 -18.25 1.95 -21.35
C GLU A 398 -17.05 2.88 -21.08
N TYR A 399 -16.13 2.46 -20.23
CA TYR A 399 -14.91 3.20 -19.94
C TYR A 399 -13.78 2.31 -19.43
N THR A 400 -12.56 2.82 -19.56
CA THR A 400 -11.37 2.34 -18.85
C THR A 400 -10.52 3.52 -18.42
N ALA A 401 -9.83 3.40 -17.29
CA ALA A 401 -8.91 4.42 -16.80
C ALA A 401 -7.62 3.80 -16.29
N ALA A 402 -6.52 4.53 -16.48
CA ALA A 402 -5.19 4.15 -16.01
C ALA A 402 -4.36 5.39 -15.68
N PRO A 403 -3.29 5.26 -14.87
CA PRO A 403 -2.40 6.37 -14.57
C PRO A 403 -1.58 6.77 -15.79
N VAL A 404 -1.34 8.06 -15.94
CA VAL A 404 -0.21 8.63 -16.67
C VAL A 404 0.84 8.95 -15.64
N PHE A 405 1.92 8.14 -15.61
CA PHE A 405 3.06 8.40 -14.77
C PHE A 405 3.77 9.65 -15.27
N MET A 406 4.69 10.20 -14.48
CA MET A 406 5.30 11.51 -14.75
C MET A 406 5.59 11.74 -16.23
N ASP A 407 4.99 12.80 -16.77
CA ASP A 407 5.34 13.32 -18.09
C ASP A 407 6.70 14.05 -18.04
N ALA A 408 7.15 14.57 -19.19
CA ALA A 408 8.41 15.31 -19.28
C ALA A 408 8.48 16.56 -18.37
N GLU A 409 7.32 17.01 -17.87
CA GLU A 409 7.18 18.15 -16.96
C GLU A 409 6.99 17.71 -15.50
N GLY A 410 7.14 16.42 -15.21
CA GLY A 410 7.03 15.85 -13.87
C GLY A 410 5.59 15.75 -13.34
N ARG A 411 4.58 15.76 -14.22
CA ARG A 411 3.16 15.76 -13.84
C ARG A 411 2.55 14.37 -13.99
N CYS A 412 1.80 13.97 -12.99
CA CYS A 412 1.05 12.70 -12.96
C CYS A 412 -0.45 13.00 -13.09
N ARG A 413 -1.23 12.13 -13.74
CA ARG A 413 -2.70 12.24 -13.81
C ARG A 413 -3.34 10.89 -14.09
N HIS A 414 -4.66 10.81 -13.95
CA HIS A 414 -5.43 9.72 -14.52
C HIS A 414 -5.88 10.07 -15.93
N GLN A 415 -5.76 9.10 -16.83
CA GLN A 415 -6.31 9.18 -18.18
C GLN A 415 -7.48 8.22 -18.29
N TRP A 416 -8.60 8.74 -18.75
CA TRP A 416 -9.85 8.02 -18.93
C TRP A 416 -10.19 7.95 -20.41
N VAL A 417 -10.45 6.77 -20.92
CA VAL A 417 -11.05 6.57 -22.25
C VAL A 417 -12.51 6.22 -22.03
N ILE A 418 -13.41 7.07 -22.52
CA ILE A 418 -14.86 6.97 -22.25
C ILE A 418 -15.63 6.90 -23.57
N GLU A 419 -16.38 5.83 -23.76
CA GLU A 419 -17.35 5.70 -24.84
C GLU A 419 -18.69 6.27 -24.39
N PHE A 420 -19.15 7.31 -25.09
CA PHE A 420 -20.42 7.96 -24.82
C PHE A 420 -21.51 7.44 -25.77
N GLU A 421 -22.64 7.00 -25.23
CA GLU A 421 -23.87 6.85 -26.00
C GLU A 421 -24.43 8.22 -26.38
N LYS A 422 -24.35 9.17 -25.41
CA LYS A 422 -24.65 10.58 -25.60
C LYS A 422 -23.54 11.42 -24.98
N ALA A 423 -22.77 12.11 -25.83
CA ALA A 423 -21.69 12.94 -25.37
C ALA A 423 -22.18 14.19 -24.61
N PRO A 424 -21.39 14.71 -23.63
CA PRO A 424 -21.67 16.00 -23.02
C PRO A 424 -21.47 17.15 -24.03
N GLN A 425 -22.15 18.28 -23.82
CA GLN A 425 -21.96 19.46 -24.65
C GLN A 425 -20.54 20.05 -24.53
N ASP A 426 -19.96 19.98 -23.33
CA ASP A 426 -18.58 20.38 -23.04
C ASP A 426 -17.85 19.30 -22.25
N LEU A 427 -16.86 18.69 -22.92
CA LEU A 427 -16.04 17.63 -22.32
C LEU A 427 -15.20 18.13 -21.15
N LYS A 428 -14.74 19.38 -21.18
CA LYS A 428 -13.99 19.99 -20.08
C LYS A 428 -14.82 20.09 -18.81
N THR A 429 -16.06 20.58 -18.95
CA THR A 429 -17.01 20.67 -17.83
C THR A 429 -17.28 19.27 -17.27
N PHE A 430 -17.50 18.28 -18.13
CA PHE A 430 -17.69 16.88 -17.68
C PHE A 430 -16.47 16.35 -16.90
N ALA A 431 -15.26 16.59 -17.41
CA ALA A 431 -14.02 16.18 -16.74
C ALA A 431 -13.86 16.84 -15.36
N THR A 432 -14.15 18.14 -15.27
CA THR A 432 -14.10 18.89 -13.99
C THR A 432 -15.11 18.32 -12.98
N LEU A 433 -16.33 18.06 -13.40
CA LEU A 433 -17.38 17.51 -12.53
C LEU A 433 -17.04 16.10 -12.04
N LEU A 434 -16.46 15.27 -12.91
CA LEU A 434 -15.97 13.94 -12.55
C LEU A 434 -14.83 14.03 -11.52
N ASP A 435 -13.82 14.86 -11.78
CA ASP A 435 -12.68 15.06 -10.87
C ASP A 435 -13.12 15.55 -9.49
N GLU A 436 -14.01 16.55 -9.44
CA GLU A 436 -14.59 17.05 -8.19
C GLU A 436 -15.43 16.00 -7.45
N ALA A 437 -16.19 15.19 -8.18
CA ALA A 437 -16.96 14.11 -7.59
C ALA A 437 -16.04 13.06 -6.96
N LEU A 438 -14.97 12.66 -7.67
CA LEU A 438 -13.97 11.73 -7.15
C LEU A 438 -13.28 12.26 -5.88
N GLN A 439 -12.94 13.55 -5.83
CA GLN A 439 -12.36 14.18 -4.63
C GLN A 439 -13.34 14.11 -3.44
N ARG A 440 -14.63 14.35 -3.66
CA ARG A 440 -15.63 14.25 -2.58
C ARG A 440 -15.86 12.83 -2.08
N ILE A 441 -15.76 11.84 -2.97
CA ILE A 441 -16.05 10.43 -2.69
C ILE A 441 -14.85 9.71 -2.05
N ASN A 442 -13.62 10.09 -2.45
CA ASN A 442 -12.40 9.39 -2.05
C ASN A 442 -11.41 10.38 -1.43
N SER A 443 -11.14 10.21 -0.13
CA SER A 443 -10.26 11.11 0.64
C SER A 443 -8.80 11.04 0.23
N ASP A 444 -8.34 9.89 -0.27
CA ASP A 444 -6.95 9.74 -0.69
C ASP A 444 -6.75 10.36 -2.07
N TYR A 445 -7.73 10.21 -2.97
CA TYR A 445 -7.76 10.96 -4.22
C TYR A 445 -7.79 12.47 -3.97
N GLU A 446 -8.66 12.97 -3.05
CA GLU A 446 -8.73 14.38 -2.63
C GLU A 446 -7.36 14.87 -2.15
N ALA A 447 -6.69 14.12 -1.27
CA ALA A 447 -5.38 14.48 -0.75
C ALA A 447 -4.30 14.58 -1.84
N LYS A 448 -4.32 13.67 -2.83
CA LYS A 448 -3.38 13.70 -3.96
C LYS A 448 -3.68 14.82 -4.96
N ARG A 449 -4.98 15.17 -5.12
CA ARG A 449 -5.42 16.27 -5.98
C ARG A 449 -5.18 17.65 -5.37
N TYR A 450 -4.93 17.74 -4.05
CA TYR A 450 -4.74 18.98 -3.35
C TYR A 450 -3.69 19.87 -4.03
N LYS A 451 -4.11 21.04 -4.52
CA LYS A 451 -3.31 22.00 -5.31
C LYS A 451 -2.56 21.38 -6.51
N SER A 452 -3.00 20.24 -6.99
CA SER A 452 -2.36 19.51 -8.11
C SER A 452 -0.87 19.18 -7.91
N LEU A 453 -0.44 19.00 -6.67
CA LEU A 453 0.97 18.79 -6.33
C LEU A 453 1.47 17.41 -6.72
N THR A 454 0.68 16.39 -6.44
CA THR A 454 1.04 14.99 -6.74
C THR A 454 0.28 14.50 -7.97
N LEU A 455 -1.02 14.81 -8.05
CA LEU A 455 -1.91 14.34 -9.10
C LEU A 455 -2.62 15.53 -9.74
N GLN A 456 -2.43 15.73 -11.04
CA GLN A 456 -3.14 16.74 -11.84
C GLN A 456 -4.62 16.33 -12.05
N ALA A 457 -5.43 17.26 -12.58
CA ALA A 457 -6.79 16.94 -13.02
C ALA A 457 -6.77 15.79 -14.02
N LEU A 458 -7.80 14.95 -13.94
CA LEU A 458 -7.94 13.83 -14.86
C LEU A 458 -8.13 14.31 -16.30
N GLU A 459 -7.65 13.48 -17.23
CA GLU A 459 -7.79 13.70 -18.67
C GLU A 459 -8.82 12.70 -19.23
N ILE A 460 -9.75 13.19 -20.06
CA ILE A 460 -10.71 12.32 -20.75
C ILE A 460 -10.42 12.32 -22.25
N ILE A 461 -10.27 11.14 -22.80
CA ILE A 461 -10.22 10.89 -24.23
C ILE A 461 -11.56 10.24 -24.64
N PRO A 462 -12.36 10.91 -25.48
CA PRO A 462 -13.57 10.30 -25.98
C PRO A 462 -13.23 9.13 -26.90
N ALA A 463 -13.84 7.99 -26.64
CA ALA A 463 -13.75 6.82 -27.46
C ALA A 463 -14.70 6.94 -28.66
N ARG A 464 -14.27 6.44 -29.83
CA ARG A 464 -15.18 6.23 -30.94
C ARG A 464 -16.22 5.16 -30.60
N ARG A 465 -17.32 5.15 -31.32
CA ARG A 465 -18.38 4.17 -31.13
C ARG A 465 -17.88 2.74 -31.35
N ASN A 466 -18.30 1.82 -30.49
CA ASN A 466 -17.94 0.39 -30.46
C ASN A 466 -16.43 0.10 -30.23
N LEU A 467 -15.63 1.06 -29.78
CA LEU A 467 -14.19 0.88 -29.54
C LEU A 467 -13.90 -0.31 -28.62
N PHE A 468 -14.60 -0.39 -27.49
CA PHE A 468 -14.38 -1.45 -26.50
C PHE A 468 -14.83 -2.84 -27.00
N ASN A 469 -15.88 -2.91 -27.82
CA ASN A 469 -16.29 -4.15 -28.45
C ASN A 469 -15.24 -4.63 -29.46
N ASP A 470 -14.66 -3.72 -30.26
CA ASP A 470 -13.58 -4.04 -31.21
C ASP A 470 -12.34 -4.51 -30.48
N TRP A 471 -11.99 -3.87 -29.35
CA TRP A 471 -10.88 -4.32 -28.50
C TRP A 471 -11.12 -5.72 -27.92
N LEU A 472 -12.31 -6.03 -27.41
CA LEU A 472 -12.67 -7.37 -26.93
C LEU A 472 -12.59 -8.40 -28.08
N LYS A 473 -13.07 -8.04 -29.28
CA LYS A 473 -13.04 -8.88 -30.48
C LYS A 473 -11.60 -9.20 -30.89
N SER A 474 -10.70 -8.20 -30.91
CA SER A 474 -9.28 -8.38 -31.25
C SER A 474 -8.58 -9.37 -30.32
N ARG A 475 -9.07 -9.57 -29.10
CA ARG A 475 -8.55 -10.52 -28.10
C ARG A 475 -9.27 -11.87 -28.10
N GLY A 476 -10.19 -12.11 -29.03
CA GLY A 476 -10.99 -13.34 -29.06
C GLY A 476 -11.96 -13.46 -27.86
N LYS A 477 -12.30 -12.34 -27.21
CA LYS A 477 -13.11 -12.27 -25.99
C LYS A 477 -14.50 -11.64 -26.21
N LEU A 478 -14.93 -11.48 -27.45
CA LEU A 478 -16.26 -10.98 -27.76
C LEU A 478 -17.31 -12.05 -27.43
N GLY A 479 -18.22 -11.70 -26.55
CA GLY A 479 -19.30 -12.61 -26.07
C GLY A 479 -18.97 -13.29 -24.74
N GLY A 480 -20.00 -13.66 -23.99
CA GLY A 480 -19.88 -14.25 -22.66
C GLY A 480 -19.71 -13.22 -21.54
N GLN A 481 -19.06 -13.62 -20.44
CA GLN A 481 -18.89 -12.79 -19.24
C GLN A 481 -17.66 -11.88 -19.27
N HIS A 482 -17.01 -11.69 -20.42
CA HIS A 482 -15.82 -10.85 -20.51
C HIS A 482 -16.18 -9.37 -20.44
N LYS A 483 -15.58 -8.66 -19.48
CA LYS A 483 -15.76 -7.23 -19.27
C LYS A 483 -14.44 -6.49 -19.53
N VAL A 484 -14.55 -5.23 -19.94
CA VAL A 484 -13.42 -4.31 -20.00
C VAL A 484 -12.99 -4.01 -18.56
N PRO A 485 -11.70 -4.18 -18.21
CA PRO A 485 -11.19 -3.73 -16.91
C PRO A 485 -11.33 -2.20 -16.81
N ARG A 486 -12.14 -1.75 -15.84
CA ARG A 486 -12.52 -0.33 -15.72
C ARG A 486 -11.40 0.54 -15.16
N LEU A 487 -10.63 -0.01 -14.25
CA LEU A 487 -9.49 0.67 -13.63
C LEU A 487 -8.28 -0.27 -13.64
N ALA A 488 -7.10 0.25 -13.95
CA ALA A 488 -5.85 -0.50 -13.95
C ALA A 488 -4.69 0.35 -13.42
N ASN A 489 -3.76 -0.27 -12.67
CA ASN A 489 -2.54 0.40 -12.20
C ASN A 489 -1.43 0.53 -13.25
N ASN A 490 -1.60 -0.12 -14.39
CA ASN A 490 -0.69 -0.05 -15.54
C ASN A 490 -1.45 0.41 -16.78
N ARG A 491 -0.71 0.66 -17.84
CA ARG A 491 -1.26 1.16 -19.09
C ARG A 491 -1.52 0.11 -20.15
N ASP A 492 -1.31 -1.17 -19.87
CA ASP A 492 -1.36 -2.26 -20.87
C ASP A 492 -2.69 -2.32 -21.61
N ILE A 493 -3.81 -2.05 -20.91
CA ILE A 493 -5.15 -2.08 -21.48
C ILE A 493 -5.47 -0.77 -22.18
N ILE A 494 -5.28 0.34 -21.49
CA ILE A 494 -5.65 1.67 -22.02
C ILE A 494 -4.86 2.01 -23.28
N ASP A 495 -3.57 1.64 -23.35
CA ASP A 495 -2.73 1.89 -24.53
C ASP A 495 -3.18 1.04 -25.72
N GLN A 496 -3.61 -0.20 -25.51
CA GLN A 496 -4.22 -1.03 -26.57
C GLN A 496 -5.54 -0.44 -27.06
N VAL A 497 -6.38 0.06 -26.15
CA VAL A 497 -7.65 0.71 -26.49
C VAL A 497 -7.38 2.00 -27.28
N LEU A 498 -6.42 2.82 -26.83
CA LEU A 498 -6.04 4.07 -27.50
C LEU A 498 -5.48 3.80 -28.91
N ALA A 499 -4.68 2.76 -29.09
CA ALA A 499 -4.14 2.37 -30.41
C ALA A 499 -5.27 2.04 -31.41
N LEU A 500 -6.36 1.47 -30.95
CA LEU A 500 -7.54 1.21 -31.78
C LEU A 500 -8.42 2.45 -31.99
N ASN A 501 -8.33 3.44 -31.10
CA ASN A 501 -9.09 4.69 -31.22
C ASN A 501 -8.56 5.63 -32.31
N THR A 502 -7.29 5.46 -32.75
CA THR A 502 -6.60 6.29 -33.74
C THR A 502 -6.71 5.75 -35.16
N ASN A 503 -7.24 4.55 -35.38
CA ASN A 503 -7.21 3.84 -36.68
C ASN A 503 -8.41 4.08 -37.61
N GLU A 504 -9.21 5.13 -37.40
CA GLU A 504 -10.21 5.60 -38.37
C GLU A 504 -10.00 7.09 -38.64
N GLY A 505 -9.05 7.36 -39.56
CA GLY A 505 -8.91 8.61 -40.31
C GLY A 505 -9.30 8.38 -41.76
#